data_074d8152018cac30bc6e2a7239beb239
#
_entry.id   074d8152018cac30bc6e2a7239beb239
#
_cell.length_a   1.000
_cell.length_b   1.000
_cell.length_c   1.000
_cell.angle_alpha   90.00
_cell.angle_beta   90.00
_cell.angle_gamma   90.00
#
_symmetry.space_group_name_H-M   'P 1'
#
loop_
_entity.id
_entity.type
_entity.pdbx_description
1 polymer ?
#
loop_
_entity_poly.entity_id
_entity_poly.type
_entity_poly.pdbx_seq_one_letter_code
_entity_poly.pdbx_strand_id
1 'polypeptide(L)'
;MSFHYLEATAFAKLFVREPGTDALIRLMEKVEDNSKLISAATPLEVYAAIRRRERTGQIAPEDAASALELLRLESARMVQQPLNPAVLEAARQLLDRTALRWPGALQLGAALAARNMFQGTAITFISASDTLLEAAKAEGFETIDPAQEPAVAPLEPEKIEQEAE
;
A
#
# COMPACT_ATOMS: atom_id res chain seq x y z
N MET A 1 -8.84 -6.83 15.68
CA MET A 1 -7.58 -6.29 15.14
C MET A 1 -7.44 -6.73 13.69
N SER A 2 -7.09 -5.84 12.80
CA SER A 2 -6.87 -6.14 11.38
C SER A 2 -5.61 -5.43 10.90
N PHE A 3 -4.86 -6.07 10.02
CA PHE A 3 -3.71 -5.45 9.35
C PHE A 3 -4.10 -4.90 7.98
N HIS A 4 -3.39 -3.88 7.57
CA HIS A 4 -3.46 -3.30 6.23
C HIS A 4 -2.10 -3.46 5.56
N TYR A 5 -2.00 -4.37 4.60
CA TYR A 5 -0.78 -4.58 3.84
C TYR A 5 -0.73 -3.61 2.66
N LEU A 6 0.26 -2.74 2.65
CA LEU A 6 0.48 -1.78 1.56
C LEU A 6 1.51 -2.36 0.59
N GLU A 7 1.03 -2.77 -0.57
CA GLU A 7 1.90 -3.17 -1.67
C GLU A 7 2.58 -1.93 -2.29
N ALA A 8 3.74 -2.09 -2.92
CA ALA A 8 4.59 -1.00 -3.35
C ALA A 8 3.90 0.06 -4.24
N THR A 9 2.99 -0.35 -5.14
CA THR A 9 2.27 0.59 -6.02
C THR A 9 1.28 1.48 -5.26
N ALA A 10 0.68 0.95 -4.19
CA ALA A 10 -0.15 1.73 -3.29
C ALA A 10 0.72 2.59 -2.35
N PHE A 11 1.75 2.00 -1.75
CA PHE A 11 2.62 2.72 -0.82
C PHE A 11 3.30 3.94 -1.46
N ALA A 12 3.71 3.84 -2.72
CA ALA A 12 4.28 4.95 -3.48
C ALA A 12 3.39 6.19 -3.55
N LYS A 13 2.06 6.02 -3.50
CA LYS A 13 1.09 7.12 -3.53
C LYS A 13 1.18 8.07 -2.33
N LEU A 14 1.76 7.63 -1.23
CA LEU A 14 2.01 8.47 -0.05
C LEU A 14 3.16 9.46 -0.26
N PHE A 15 4.01 9.22 -1.24
CA PHE A 15 5.26 9.98 -1.45
C PHE A 15 5.27 10.78 -2.75
N VAL A 16 4.54 10.32 -3.75
CA VAL A 16 4.36 11.00 -5.03
C VAL A 16 2.86 11.05 -5.32
N ARG A 17 2.36 12.28 -5.55
CA ARG A 17 0.93 12.47 -5.78
C ARG A 17 0.50 11.85 -7.11
N GLU A 18 -0.51 11.01 -7.04
CA GLU A 18 -1.15 10.34 -8.17
C GLU A 18 -2.60 9.98 -7.81
N PRO A 19 -3.43 9.50 -8.75
CA PRO A 19 -4.80 9.10 -8.44
C PRO A 19 -4.85 8.11 -7.27
N GLY A 20 -5.71 8.39 -6.28
CA GLY A 20 -5.85 7.58 -5.07
C GLY A 20 -5.02 8.03 -3.88
N THR A 21 -4.10 8.99 -4.03
CA THR A 21 -3.27 9.49 -2.92
C THR A 21 -4.12 9.99 -1.75
N ASP A 22 -5.12 10.85 -2.00
CA ASP A 22 -5.93 11.42 -0.94
C ASP A 22 -6.80 10.36 -0.24
N ALA A 23 -7.33 9.40 -0.99
CA ALA A 23 -8.09 8.28 -0.43
C ALA A 23 -7.20 7.40 0.46
N LEU A 24 -5.98 7.12 0.02
CA LEU A 24 -5.03 6.33 0.81
C LEU A 24 -4.59 7.06 2.09
N ILE A 25 -4.32 8.36 2.02
CA ILE A 25 -3.98 9.17 3.20
C ILE A 25 -5.12 9.07 4.23
N ARG A 26 -6.36 9.32 3.83
CA ARG A 26 -7.52 9.22 4.73
C ARG A 26 -7.69 7.82 5.34
N LEU A 27 -7.40 6.78 4.57
CA LEU A 27 -7.43 5.41 5.09
C LEU A 27 -6.34 5.20 6.13
N MET A 28 -5.12 5.63 5.84
CA MET A 28 -3.97 5.45 6.74
C MET A 28 -4.08 6.27 8.02
N GLU A 29 -4.74 7.41 8.00
CA GLU A 29 -5.01 8.20 9.22
C GLU A 29 -5.93 7.47 10.22
N LYS A 30 -6.76 6.55 9.74
CA LYS A 30 -7.68 5.74 10.56
C LYS A 30 -7.07 4.43 11.06
N VAL A 31 -5.93 4.05 10.54
CA VAL A 31 -5.23 2.80 10.85
C VAL A 31 -4.08 3.09 11.80
N GLU A 32 -4.01 2.37 12.92
CA GLU A 32 -2.88 2.47 13.85
C GLU A 32 -1.58 1.99 13.20
N ASP A 33 -0.45 2.60 13.57
CA ASP A 33 0.87 2.29 12.96
C ASP A 33 1.24 0.81 13.12
N ASN A 34 0.94 0.21 14.27
CA ASN A 34 1.19 -1.21 14.53
C ASN A 34 0.29 -2.17 13.73
N SER A 35 -0.67 -1.63 12.97
CA SER A 35 -1.57 -2.37 12.07
C SER A 35 -1.28 -2.10 10.59
N LYS A 36 -0.28 -1.27 10.29
CA LYS A 36 0.22 -1.02 8.93
C LYS A 36 1.37 -1.96 8.64
N LEU A 37 1.25 -2.72 7.59
CA LEU A 37 2.17 -3.80 7.24
C LEU A 37 2.73 -3.58 5.83
N ILE A 38 4.03 -3.71 5.69
CA ILE A 38 4.73 -3.71 4.40
C ILE A 38 5.71 -4.88 4.34
N SER A 39 6.17 -5.24 3.15
CA SER A 39 7.35 -6.10 2.99
C SER A 39 8.63 -5.31 3.27
N ALA A 40 9.66 -5.97 3.77
CA ALA A 40 11.00 -5.39 3.86
C ALA A 40 11.54 -4.91 2.49
N ALA A 41 11.02 -5.45 1.38
CA ALA A 41 11.35 -5.00 0.03
C ALA A 41 10.56 -3.75 -0.41
N THR A 42 9.42 -3.46 0.19
CA THR A 42 8.54 -2.36 -0.24
C THR A 42 9.25 -1.00 -0.26
N PRO A 43 10.00 -0.59 0.77
CA PRO A 43 10.71 0.67 0.73
C PRO A 43 11.73 0.77 -0.42
N LEU A 44 12.40 -0.32 -0.75
CA LEU A 44 13.37 -0.35 -1.86
C LEU A 44 12.67 -0.21 -3.23
N GLU A 45 11.52 -0.85 -3.42
CA GLU A 45 10.76 -0.72 -4.66
C GLU A 45 10.25 0.72 -4.85
N VAL A 46 9.73 1.34 -3.78
CA VAL A 46 9.28 2.74 -3.82
C VAL A 46 10.45 3.68 -4.02
N TYR A 47 11.58 3.45 -3.37
CA TYR A 47 12.83 4.20 -3.58
C TYR A 47 13.23 4.18 -5.07
N ALA A 48 13.25 3.00 -5.68
CA ALA A 48 13.57 2.84 -7.09
C ALA A 48 12.58 3.58 -8.00
N ALA A 49 11.29 3.57 -7.68
CA ALA A 49 10.26 4.26 -8.43
C ALA A 49 10.44 5.80 -8.36
N ILE A 50 10.75 6.35 -7.18
CA ILE A 50 11.02 7.78 -7.00
C ILE A 50 12.25 8.20 -7.78
N ARG A 51 13.35 7.45 -7.70
CA ARG A 51 14.58 7.74 -8.45
C ARG A 51 14.38 7.66 -9.96
N ARG A 52 13.54 6.75 -10.44
CA ARG A 52 13.20 6.67 -11.87
C ARG A 52 12.43 7.90 -12.32
N ARG A 53 11.48 8.39 -11.56
CA ARG A 53 10.71 9.60 -11.86
C ARG A 53 11.59 10.86 -11.88
N GLU A 54 12.53 10.96 -10.97
CA GLU A 54 13.53 12.02 -10.96
C GLU A 54 14.40 11.99 -12.23
N ARG A 55 14.94 10.82 -12.58
CA ARG A 55 15.79 10.65 -13.78
C ARG A 55 15.07 10.94 -15.10
N THR A 56 13.76 10.68 -15.15
CA THR A 56 12.93 10.96 -16.34
C THR A 56 12.34 12.37 -16.34
N GLY A 57 12.65 13.19 -15.34
CA GLY A 57 12.16 14.57 -15.23
C GLY A 57 10.71 14.71 -14.81
N GLN A 58 10.07 13.64 -14.33
CA GLN A 58 8.68 13.68 -13.86
C GLN A 58 8.54 14.39 -12.51
N ILE A 59 9.57 14.38 -11.68
CA ILE A 59 9.66 15.12 -10.43
C ILE A 59 11.00 15.84 -10.34
N ALA A 60 11.01 17.00 -9.67
CA ALA A 60 12.23 17.77 -9.43
C ALA A 60 13.14 17.06 -8.41
N PRO A 61 14.48 17.29 -8.45
CA PRO A 61 15.40 16.71 -7.49
C PRO A 61 15.06 17.02 -6.03
N GLU A 62 14.58 18.22 -5.74
CA GLU A 62 14.18 18.67 -4.40
C GLU A 62 12.95 17.87 -3.90
N ASP A 63 11.97 17.64 -4.78
CA ASP A 63 10.78 16.86 -4.48
C ASP A 63 11.13 15.38 -4.27
N ALA A 64 12.06 14.85 -5.06
CA ALA A 64 12.58 13.50 -4.87
C ALA A 64 13.28 13.34 -3.53
N ALA A 65 14.13 14.30 -3.13
CA ALA A 65 14.80 14.30 -1.84
C ALA A 65 13.80 14.30 -0.67
N SER A 66 12.77 15.14 -0.74
CA SER A 66 11.72 15.22 0.27
C SER A 66 10.89 13.92 0.34
N ALA A 67 10.55 13.35 -0.80
CA ALA A 67 9.82 12.08 -0.89
C ALA A 67 10.62 10.92 -0.29
N LEU A 68 11.92 10.85 -0.56
CA LEU A 68 12.80 9.79 -0.02
C LEU A 68 12.99 9.90 1.49
N GLU A 69 13.08 11.11 2.04
CA GLU A 69 13.14 11.29 3.49
C GLU A 69 11.83 10.89 4.16
N LEU A 70 10.68 11.27 3.58
CA LEU A 70 9.37 10.85 4.08
C LEU A 70 9.22 9.31 3.99
N LEU A 71 9.66 8.69 2.91
CA LEU A 71 9.68 7.23 2.75
C LEU A 71 10.46 6.56 3.89
N ARG A 72 11.62 7.09 4.24
CA ARG A 72 12.43 6.57 5.33
C ARG A 72 11.69 6.65 6.67
N LEU A 73 11.07 7.79 6.96
CA LEU A 73 10.34 8.02 8.21
C LEU A 73 9.09 7.13 8.32
N GLU A 74 8.28 7.09 7.27
CA GLU A 74 7.04 6.32 7.28
C GLU A 74 7.31 4.80 7.33
N SER A 75 8.31 4.32 6.59
CA SER A 75 8.69 2.90 6.62
C SER A 75 9.13 2.43 8.00
N ALA A 76 9.83 3.28 8.74
CA ALA A 76 10.30 2.96 10.09
C ALA A 76 9.16 2.82 11.12
N ARG A 77 7.97 3.38 10.84
CA ARG A 77 6.79 3.33 11.71
C ARG A 77 5.92 2.11 11.46
N MET A 78 6.13 1.41 10.35
CA MET A 78 5.28 0.28 9.93
C MET A 78 5.87 -1.06 10.36
N VAL A 79 5.00 -2.04 10.52
CA VAL A 79 5.42 -3.43 10.69
C VAL A 79 5.96 -3.95 9.37
N GLN A 80 7.15 -4.52 9.39
CA GLN A 80 7.80 -5.04 8.19
C GLN A 80 7.86 -6.57 8.22
N GLN A 81 7.29 -7.19 7.20
CA GLN A 81 7.48 -8.62 6.95
C GLN A 81 8.89 -8.85 6.39
N PRO A 82 9.76 -9.57 7.09
CA PRO A 82 11.10 -9.86 6.59
C PRO A 82 11.06 -10.74 5.33
N LEU A 83 12.05 -10.58 4.46
CA LEU A 83 12.27 -11.49 3.33
C LEU A 83 12.94 -12.78 3.80
N ASN A 84 12.17 -13.63 4.41
CA ASN A 84 12.62 -14.94 4.91
C ASN A 84 12.28 -16.06 3.90
N PRO A 85 12.75 -17.30 4.15
CA PRO A 85 12.46 -18.44 3.26
C PRO A 85 10.97 -18.67 3.01
N ALA A 86 10.08 -18.39 3.98
CA ALA A 86 8.64 -18.55 3.81
C ALA A 86 8.08 -17.59 2.76
N VAL A 87 8.54 -16.35 2.73
CA VAL A 87 8.16 -15.34 1.71
C VAL A 87 8.63 -15.77 0.33
N LEU A 88 9.90 -16.20 0.21
CA LEU A 88 10.47 -16.62 -1.07
C LEU A 88 9.78 -17.87 -1.63
N GLU A 89 9.46 -18.82 -0.77
CA GLU A 89 8.70 -20.01 -1.17
C GLU A 89 7.28 -19.68 -1.61
N ALA A 90 6.58 -18.82 -0.89
CA ALA A 90 5.25 -18.36 -1.27
C ALA A 90 5.28 -17.62 -2.63
N ALA A 91 6.28 -16.76 -2.84
CA ALA A 91 6.48 -16.08 -4.12
C ALA A 91 6.76 -17.06 -5.27
N ARG A 92 7.60 -18.08 -5.04
CA ARG A 92 7.87 -19.11 -6.03
C ARG A 92 6.59 -19.86 -6.42
N GLN A 93 5.80 -20.28 -5.45
CA GLN A 93 4.53 -20.97 -5.70
C GLN A 93 3.54 -20.09 -6.48
N LEU A 94 3.50 -18.78 -6.22
CA LEU A 94 2.70 -17.83 -6.99
C LEU A 94 3.17 -17.75 -8.45
N LEU A 95 4.48 -17.74 -8.70
CA LEU A 95 5.05 -17.76 -10.05
C LEU A 95 4.70 -19.02 -10.82
N ASP A 96 4.59 -20.16 -10.13
CA ASP A 96 4.24 -21.44 -10.76
C ASP A 96 2.77 -21.49 -11.22
N ARG A 97 1.85 -20.80 -10.51
CA ARG A 97 0.41 -20.90 -10.75
C ARG A 97 -0.27 -19.63 -11.26
N THR A 98 0.46 -18.54 -11.40
CA THR A 98 -0.07 -17.26 -11.89
C THR A 98 0.81 -16.66 -12.96
N ALA A 99 0.31 -15.64 -13.66
CA ALA A 99 1.09 -14.84 -14.61
C ALA A 99 1.76 -13.62 -13.95
N LEU A 100 1.86 -13.58 -12.63
CA LEU A 100 2.52 -12.48 -11.92
C LEU A 100 4.00 -12.38 -12.31
N ARG A 101 4.49 -11.15 -12.42
CA ARG A 101 5.92 -10.89 -12.48
C ARG A 101 6.52 -11.05 -11.08
N TRP A 102 7.83 -11.32 -10.99
CA TRP A 102 8.49 -11.61 -9.73
C TRP A 102 8.34 -10.52 -8.65
N PRO A 103 8.33 -9.20 -8.96
CA PRO A 103 8.14 -8.20 -7.90
C PRO A 103 6.75 -8.30 -7.26
N GLY A 104 5.71 -8.51 -8.07
CA GLY A 104 4.34 -8.72 -7.58
C GLY A 104 4.19 -10.02 -6.81
N ALA A 105 4.78 -11.11 -7.28
CA ALA A 105 4.80 -12.39 -6.57
C ALA A 105 5.50 -12.27 -5.20
N LEU A 106 6.58 -11.49 -5.12
CA LEU A 106 7.28 -11.23 -3.87
C LEU A 106 6.39 -10.44 -2.89
N GLN A 107 5.70 -9.41 -3.35
CA GLN A 107 4.78 -8.61 -2.53
C GLN A 107 3.61 -9.45 -2.01
N LEU A 108 2.94 -10.20 -2.86
CA LEU A 108 1.84 -11.07 -2.45
C LEU A 108 2.32 -12.22 -1.56
N GLY A 109 3.50 -12.77 -1.85
CA GLY A 109 4.15 -13.77 -1.02
C GLY A 109 4.45 -13.28 0.39
N ALA A 110 4.86 -12.02 0.53
CA ALA A 110 5.06 -11.39 1.84
C ALA A 110 3.75 -11.27 2.62
N ALA A 111 2.67 -10.86 1.96
CA ALA A 111 1.34 -10.79 2.59
C ALA A 111 0.84 -12.17 3.03
N LEU A 112 1.06 -13.21 2.22
CA LEU A 112 0.72 -14.60 2.56
C LEU A 112 1.51 -15.10 3.78
N ALA A 113 2.82 -14.84 3.83
CA ALA A 113 3.65 -15.22 4.96
C ALA A 113 3.24 -14.49 6.24
N ALA A 114 2.90 -13.20 6.14
CA ALA A 114 2.39 -12.42 7.26
C ALA A 114 1.05 -12.97 7.77
N ARG A 115 0.12 -13.33 6.88
CA ARG A 115 -1.16 -13.94 7.25
C ARG A 115 -0.97 -15.24 8.02
N ASN A 116 -0.01 -16.06 7.63
CA ASN A 116 0.31 -17.29 8.32
C ASN A 116 0.95 -17.03 9.70
N MET A 117 1.73 -15.97 9.82
CA MET A 117 2.34 -15.57 11.10
C MET A 117 1.30 -15.01 12.08
N PHE A 118 0.38 -14.19 11.60
CA PHE A 118 -0.66 -13.53 12.39
C PHE A 118 -2.00 -14.29 12.31
N GLN A 119 -1.98 -15.58 12.55
CA GLN A 119 -3.15 -16.45 12.47
C GLN A 119 -4.36 -15.87 13.23
N GLY A 120 -5.53 -15.88 12.58
CA GLY A 120 -6.76 -15.33 13.13
C GLY A 120 -6.91 -13.81 13.00
N THR A 121 -5.92 -13.12 12.44
CA THR A 121 -6.00 -11.68 12.15
C THR A 121 -6.29 -11.46 10.66
N ALA A 122 -7.31 -10.67 10.36
CA ALA A 122 -7.62 -10.28 8.99
C ALA A 122 -6.54 -9.36 8.42
N ILE A 123 -6.16 -9.57 7.17
CA ILE A 123 -5.27 -8.68 6.42
C ILE A 123 -5.99 -8.18 5.18
N THR A 124 -6.09 -6.87 5.03
CA THR A 124 -6.55 -6.21 3.81
C THR A 124 -5.35 -5.89 2.93
N PHE A 125 -5.38 -6.32 1.68
CA PHE A 125 -4.32 -6.10 0.70
C PHE A 125 -4.62 -4.85 -0.12
N ILE A 126 -3.75 -3.85 -0.05
CA ILE A 126 -3.93 -2.56 -0.72
C ILE A 126 -2.91 -2.43 -1.85
N SER A 127 -3.39 -2.28 -3.07
CA SER A 127 -2.56 -2.18 -4.27
C SER A 127 -3.24 -1.31 -5.32
N ALA A 128 -2.46 -0.74 -6.23
CA ALA A 128 -2.94 -0.06 -7.42
C ALA A 128 -2.74 -0.91 -8.70
N SER A 129 -2.34 -2.16 -8.54
CA SER A 129 -2.16 -3.11 -9.65
C SER A 129 -3.36 -4.04 -9.74
N ASP A 130 -4.13 -3.94 -10.82
CA ASP A 130 -5.29 -4.82 -11.06
C ASP A 130 -4.91 -6.30 -11.03
N THR A 131 -3.78 -6.64 -11.64
CA THR A 131 -3.27 -8.02 -11.67
C THR A 131 -2.99 -8.55 -10.26
N LEU A 132 -2.38 -7.73 -9.40
CA LEU A 132 -2.11 -8.11 -8.01
C LEU A 132 -3.38 -8.15 -7.16
N LEU A 133 -4.32 -7.24 -7.36
CA LEU A 133 -5.60 -7.24 -6.65
C LEU A 133 -6.39 -8.51 -6.97
N GLU A 134 -6.45 -8.92 -8.23
CA GLU A 134 -7.11 -10.18 -8.63
C GLU A 134 -6.42 -11.41 -8.03
N ALA A 135 -5.09 -11.45 -8.06
CA ALA A 135 -4.33 -12.54 -7.45
C ALA A 135 -4.54 -12.59 -5.93
N ALA A 136 -4.55 -11.44 -5.25
CA ALA A 136 -4.81 -11.36 -3.82
C ALA A 136 -6.23 -11.82 -3.45
N LYS A 137 -7.24 -11.45 -4.24
CA LYS A 137 -8.62 -11.96 -4.08
C LYS A 137 -8.68 -13.47 -4.22
N ALA A 138 -7.99 -14.04 -5.22
CA ALA A 138 -7.93 -15.48 -5.42
C ALA A 138 -7.25 -16.21 -4.23
N GLU A 139 -6.34 -15.54 -3.53
CA GLU A 139 -5.72 -16.04 -2.29
C GLU A 139 -6.58 -15.78 -1.03
N GLY A 140 -7.75 -15.17 -1.18
CA GLY A 140 -8.70 -14.95 -0.10
C GLY A 140 -8.48 -13.67 0.71
N PHE A 141 -7.74 -12.70 0.20
CA PHE A 141 -7.61 -11.38 0.83
C PHE A 141 -8.81 -10.48 0.51
N GLU A 142 -9.23 -9.70 1.49
CA GLU A 142 -9.94 -8.45 1.22
C GLU A 142 -8.97 -7.49 0.50
N THR A 143 -9.46 -6.75 -0.49
CA THR A 143 -8.61 -5.89 -1.31
C THR A 143 -9.15 -4.47 -1.41
N ILE A 144 -8.23 -3.50 -1.48
CA ILE A 144 -8.53 -2.09 -1.74
C ILE A 144 -7.62 -1.58 -2.85
N ASP A 145 -8.23 -0.93 -3.85
CA ASP A 145 -7.54 -0.05 -4.78
C ASP A 145 -7.85 1.41 -4.39
N PRO A 146 -6.87 2.19 -3.90
CA PRO A 146 -7.13 3.56 -3.48
C PRO A 146 -7.65 4.47 -4.61
N ALA A 147 -7.33 4.16 -5.86
CA ALA A 147 -7.80 4.94 -7.02
C ALA A 147 -9.26 4.65 -7.38
N GLN A 148 -9.82 3.55 -6.90
CA GLN A 148 -11.21 3.14 -7.12
C GLN A 148 -12.13 3.49 -5.94
N GLU A 149 -11.58 3.96 -4.82
CA GLU A 149 -12.39 4.42 -3.69
C GLU A 149 -13.26 5.60 -4.14
N PRO A 150 -14.58 5.57 -3.84
CA PRO A 150 -15.44 6.68 -4.21
C PRO A 150 -14.96 7.97 -3.55
N ALA A 151 -14.88 9.04 -4.31
CA ALA A 151 -14.64 10.36 -3.75
C ALA A 151 -15.72 10.61 -2.69
N VAL A 152 -15.32 10.83 -1.44
CA VAL A 152 -16.26 11.22 -0.38
C VAL A 152 -16.92 12.50 -0.85
N ALA A 153 -18.24 12.46 -1.01
CA ALA A 153 -19.00 13.67 -1.35
C ALA A 153 -18.61 14.78 -0.38
N PRO A 154 -18.46 16.03 -0.85
CA PRO A 154 -18.21 17.16 0.04
C PRO A 154 -19.28 17.13 1.14
N LEU A 155 -18.86 17.30 2.39
CA LEU A 155 -19.79 17.49 3.49
C LEU A 155 -20.72 18.65 3.10
N GLU A 156 -22.01 18.38 2.96
CA GLU A 156 -22.98 19.47 2.80
C GLU A 156 -22.80 20.41 3.99
N PRO A 157 -22.72 21.73 3.76
CA PRO A 157 -22.63 22.67 4.86
C PRO A 157 -23.87 22.48 5.73
N GLU A 158 -23.67 22.21 7.01
CA GLU A 158 -24.77 22.18 7.99
C GLU A 158 -25.63 23.43 7.80
N LYS A 159 -26.89 23.22 7.47
CA LYS A 159 -27.87 24.29 7.50
C LYS A 159 -27.94 24.77 8.95
N ILE A 160 -27.30 25.89 9.21
CA ILE A 160 -27.57 26.65 10.43
C ILE A 160 -29.02 27.13 10.29
N GLU A 161 -29.93 26.40 10.92
CA GLU A 161 -31.27 26.92 11.14
C GLU A 161 -31.12 28.15 12.01
N GLN A 162 -31.25 29.31 11.39
CA GLN A 162 -31.51 30.55 12.12
C GLN A 162 -32.94 30.46 12.63
N GLU A 163 -33.12 30.05 13.88
CA GLU A 163 -34.28 30.42 14.65
C GLU A 163 -34.19 31.91 14.87
N ALA A 164 -34.94 32.65 14.07
CA ALA A 164 -35.24 34.05 14.31
C ALA A 164 -36.55 34.15 15.11
N GLU A 165 -36.46 34.72 16.30
CA GLU A 165 -37.58 35.28 17.01
C GLU A 165 -38.25 36.40 16.23
#